data_17310b6864a01ef424c829cb8156328c
#
_entry.id   17310b6864a01ef424c829cb8156328c
#
_cell.length_a   1.000
_cell.length_b   1.000
_cell.length_c   1.000
_cell.angle_alpha   90.00
_cell.angle_beta   90.00
_cell.angle_gamma   90.00
#
_symmetry.space_group_name_H-M   'P 1'
#
loop_
_entity.id
_entity.type
_entity.pdbx_description
1 polymer ?
#
loop_
_entity_poly.entity_id
_entity_poly.type
_entity_poly.pdbx_seq_one_letter_code
_entity_poly.pdbx_strand_id
1 'polypeptide(L)'
;PNDQMFSFNSPIGACPECEGFGRVVGIDEHLVIPNRSLSVYDGAVVCWRGEKMGEWKDMVIRGAEKAGFPIFTPYYQLTDEQRRMLWDGTRYFEGINAFFKMLQENQYKIQYRVMLARYRGKTLCPKCHGTRLKPEAGYVRVGGRSISELVDLPITELKVFFDTPDRKSTRLNSS
;
A
#
# COMPACT_ATOMS: atom_id res chain seq x y z
N PRO A 1 -1.96 2.38 -29.55
CA PRO A 1 -1.71 1.53 -28.38
C PRO A 1 -1.41 0.12 -28.85
N ASN A 2 -0.36 -0.50 -28.31
CA ASN A 2 -0.03 -1.90 -28.61
C ASN A 2 -0.75 -2.78 -27.59
N ASP A 3 -1.38 -3.86 -28.01
CA ASP A 3 -2.11 -4.80 -27.13
C ASP A 3 -1.26 -5.29 -25.95
N GLN A 4 0.05 -5.40 -26.16
CA GLN A 4 1.01 -5.79 -25.14
C GLN A 4 1.12 -4.79 -23.96
N MET A 5 0.67 -3.54 -24.13
CA MET A 5 0.63 -2.56 -23.02
C MET A 5 -0.38 -2.95 -21.93
N PHE A 6 -1.37 -3.77 -22.27
CA PHE A 6 -2.42 -4.24 -21.37
C PHE A 6 -2.16 -5.66 -20.84
N SER A 7 -1.01 -6.24 -21.20
CA SER A 7 -0.61 -7.57 -20.75
C SER A 7 0.41 -7.47 -19.61
N PHE A 8 0.06 -7.95 -18.43
CA PHE A 8 0.99 -8.04 -17.29
C PHE A 8 2.04 -9.15 -17.46
N ASN A 9 1.89 -10.02 -18.47
CA ASN A 9 2.87 -11.05 -18.84
C ASN A 9 3.88 -10.55 -19.88
N SER A 10 3.70 -9.34 -20.40
CA SER A 10 4.63 -8.73 -21.35
C SER A 10 5.50 -7.69 -20.65
N PRO A 11 6.83 -7.62 -20.90
CA PRO A 11 7.69 -6.57 -20.38
C PRO A 11 7.26 -5.16 -20.79
N ILE A 12 6.48 -5.04 -21.87
CA ILE A 12 5.93 -3.76 -22.35
C ILE A 12 4.83 -3.26 -21.40
N GLY A 13 3.95 -4.14 -20.93
CA GLY A 13 2.79 -3.78 -20.10
C GLY A 13 3.00 -4.00 -18.61
N ALA A 14 3.86 -4.94 -18.22
CA ALA A 14 4.11 -5.29 -16.82
C ALA A 14 4.68 -4.10 -16.02
N CYS A 15 4.20 -3.93 -14.80
CA CYS A 15 4.79 -3.00 -13.85
C CYS A 15 6.26 -3.36 -13.60
N PRO A 16 7.22 -2.43 -13.78
CA PRO A 16 8.64 -2.74 -13.66
C PRO A 16 9.09 -3.02 -12.22
N GLU A 17 8.31 -2.59 -11.21
CA GLU A 17 8.63 -2.81 -9.81
C GLU A 17 8.31 -4.23 -9.34
N CYS A 18 7.17 -4.77 -9.76
CA CYS A 18 6.71 -6.10 -9.36
C CYS A 18 6.69 -7.09 -10.53
N GLU A 19 7.22 -6.72 -11.70
CA GLU A 19 7.30 -7.57 -12.89
C GLU A 19 5.98 -8.24 -13.29
N GLY A 20 4.86 -7.55 -13.03
CA GLY A 20 3.52 -8.06 -13.32
C GLY A 20 2.89 -8.93 -12.22
N PHE A 21 3.60 -9.15 -11.08
CA PHE A 21 3.03 -9.93 -9.97
C PHE A 21 2.00 -9.15 -9.13
N GLY A 22 2.00 -7.83 -9.18
CA GLY A 22 1.10 -6.97 -8.41
C GLY A 22 1.46 -6.85 -6.93
N ARG A 23 2.43 -7.63 -6.47
CA ARG A 23 2.91 -7.69 -5.08
C ARG A 23 4.42 -7.70 -5.04
N VAL A 24 4.97 -7.17 -3.94
CA VAL A 24 6.40 -7.16 -3.65
C VAL A 24 6.63 -7.67 -2.22
N VAL A 25 7.86 -8.07 -1.93
CA VAL A 25 8.23 -8.38 -0.54
C VAL A 25 8.51 -7.07 0.18
N GLY A 26 7.66 -6.75 1.14
CA GLY A 26 7.76 -5.53 1.94
C GLY A 26 7.40 -5.77 3.40
N ILE A 27 7.23 -4.71 4.18
CA ILE A 27 6.74 -4.80 5.55
C ILE A 27 5.22 -5.00 5.52
N ASP A 28 4.76 -6.09 6.11
CA ASP A 28 3.34 -6.43 6.12
C ASP A 28 2.64 -5.78 7.31
N GLU A 29 1.67 -4.91 7.02
CA GLU A 29 0.87 -4.22 8.03
C GLU A 29 0.19 -5.19 9.01
N HIS A 30 -0.32 -6.34 8.50
CA HIS A 30 -1.00 -7.33 9.35
C HIS A 30 -0.06 -8.02 10.34
N LEU A 31 1.23 -8.15 9.99
CA LEU A 31 2.24 -8.68 10.89
C LEU A 31 2.69 -7.65 11.91
N VAL A 32 2.72 -6.36 11.55
CA VAL A 32 3.09 -5.26 12.45
C VAL A 32 1.95 -4.92 13.39
N ILE A 33 0.71 -4.93 12.92
CA ILE A 33 -0.50 -4.60 13.67
C ILE A 33 -1.53 -5.73 13.50
N PRO A 34 -1.31 -6.87 14.17
CA PRO A 34 -2.18 -8.04 14.04
C PRO A 34 -3.54 -7.83 14.71
N ASN A 35 -3.59 -7.05 15.78
CA ASN A 35 -4.83 -6.70 16.45
C ASN A 35 -5.16 -5.22 16.27
N ARG A 36 -6.04 -4.96 15.33
CA ARG A 36 -6.49 -3.59 14.98
C ARG A 36 -7.44 -2.97 16.00
N SER A 37 -7.94 -3.74 16.97
CA SER A 37 -8.79 -3.24 18.06
C SER A 37 -7.99 -2.54 19.15
N LEU A 38 -6.67 -2.72 19.16
CA LEU A 38 -5.78 -2.03 20.09
C LEU A 38 -5.42 -0.63 19.56
N SER A 39 -5.20 0.28 20.50
CA SER A 39 -4.60 1.58 20.21
C SER A 39 -3.06 1.50 20.23
N VAL A 40 -2.40 2.55 19.76
CA VAL A 40 -0.92 2.64 19.87
C VAL A 40 -0.50 2.60 21.35
N TYR A 41 -1.25 3.24 22.23
CA TYR A 41 -1.01 3.21 23.67
C TYR A 41 -1.11 1.79 24.24
N ASP A 42 -2.11 1.01 23.81
CA ASP A 42 -2.33 -0.38 24.25
C ASP A 42 -1.36 -1.39 23.61
N GLY A 43 -0.48 -0.93 22.71
CA GLY A 43 0.52 -1.76 22.06
C GLY A 43 0.06 -2.46 20.77
N ALA A 44 -0.75 -1.77 19.96
CA ALA A 44 -1.15 -2.24 18.63
C ALA A 44 0.06 -2.57 17.74
N VAL A 45 1.12 -1.77 17.82
CA VAL A 45 2.37 -1.94 17.06
C VAL A 45 3.27 -2.94 17.80
N VAL A 46 3.20 -4.20 17.40
CA VAL A 46 3.88 -5.29 18.12
C VAL A 46 5.41 -5.29 17.98
N CYS A 47 5.95 -4.66 16.94
CA CYS A 47 7.41 -4.55 16.77
C CYS A 47 8.07 -3.59 17.76
N TRP A 48 7.30 -2.76 18.45
CA TRP A 48 7.79 -1.85 19.50
C TRP A 48 7.71 -2.41 20.91
N ARG A 49 7.49 -3.72 21.04
CA ARG A 49 7.48 -4.39 22.34
C ARG A 49 8.88 -4.65 22.85
N GLY A 50 9.05 -4.61 24.19
CA GLY A 50 10.34 -4.81 24.88
C GLY A 50 11.06 -3.48 25.17
N GLU A 51 12.03 -3.52 26.10
CA GLU A 51 12.69 -2.33 26.62
C GLU A 51 13.32 -1.45 25.52
N LYS A 52 14.17 -2.04 24.66
CA LYS A 52 14.89 -1.30 23.62
C LYS A 52 13.98 -0.77 22.50
N MET A 53 12.95 -1.53 22.12
CA MET A 53 12.05 -1.15 21.04
C MET A 53 10.87 -0.33 21.55
N GLY A 54 10.58 -0.38 22.85
CA GLY A 54 9.55 0.44 23.50
C GLY A 54 9.85 1.94 23.44
N GLU A 55 11.11 2.33 23.33
CA GLU A 55 11.50 3.74 23.13
C GLU A 55 10.82 4.40 21.92
N TRP A 56 10.57 3.61 20.85
CA TRP A 56 9.84 4.08 19.67
C TRP A 56 8.38 4.40 19.98
N LYS A 57 7.73 3.53 20.76
CA LYS A 57 6.36 3.77 21.25
C LYS A 57 6.33 5.03 22.14
N ASP A 58 7.28 5.16 23.05
CA ASP A 58 7.35 6.30 23.96
C ASP A 58 7.61 7.62 23.21
N MET A 59 8.41 7.58 22.14
CA MET A 59 8.63 8.72 21.26
C MET A 59 7.32 9.17 20.59
N VAL A 60 6.53 8.22 20.07
CA VAL A 60 5.22 8.53 19.47
C VAL A 60 4.30 9.11 20.53
N ILE A 61 4.22 8.54 21.73
CA ILE A 61 3.37 9.02 22.82
C ILE A 61 3.72 10.48 23.18
N ARG A 62 5.02 10.78 23.32
CA ARG A 62 5.48 12.16 23.64
C ARG A 62 5.23 13.16 22.54
N GLY A 63 5.30 12.72 21.26
CA GLY A 63 5.09 13.59 20.11
C GLY A 63 3.62 13.72 19.68
N ALA A 64 2.77 12.82 20.13
CA ALA A 64 1.40 12.68 19.65
C ALA A 64 0.54 13.92 19.87
N GLU A 65 0.60 14.52 21.06
CA GLU A 65 -0.18 15.73 21.39
C GLU A 65 0.16 16.88 20.43
N LYS A 66 1.46 17.12 20.21
CA LYS A 66 1.93 18.19 19.31
C LYS A 66 1.60 17.91 17.84
N ALA A 67 1.52 16.64 17.47
CA ALA A 67 1.17 16.19 16.14
C ALA A 67 -0.34 16.11 15.89
N GLY A 68 -1.18 16.18 16.93
CA GLY A 68 -2.62 15.93 16.85
C GLY A 68 -2.96 14.46 16.56
N PHE A 69 -2.08 13.53 16.99
CA PHE A 69 -2.27 12.10 16.76
C PHE A 69 -3.01 11.43 17.94
N PRO A 70 -4.13 10.71 17.72
CA PRO A 70 -4.93 10.12 18.80
C PRO A 70 -4.36 8.76 19.24
N ILE A 71 -3.50 8.75 20.25
CA ILE A 71 -2.81 7.53 20.74
C ILE A 71 -3.72 6.48 21.38
N PHE A 72 -4.90 6.88 21.87
CA PHE A 72 -5.87 5.99 22.54
C PHE A 72 -6.94 5.42 21.59
N THR A 73 -6.99 5.91 20.35
CA THR A 73 -7.95 5.44 19.35
C THR A 73 -7.53 4.08 18.79
N PRO A 74 -8.44 3.08 18.75
CA PRO A 74 -8.15 1.79 18.10
C PRO A 74 -7.70 1.97 16.64
N TYR A 75 -6.74 1.16 16.21
CA TYR A 75 -6.15 1.30 14.86
C TYR A 75 -7.18 1.27 13.72
N TYR A 76 -8.22 0.45 13.84
CA TYR A 76 -9.27 0.36 12.80
C TYR A 76 -10.11 1.63 12.66
N GLN A 77 -10.15 2.49 13.71
CA GLN A 77 -10.89 3.76 13.71
C GLN A 77 -10.04 4.95 13.25
N LEU A 78 -8.72 4.76 13.09
CA LEU A 78 -7.84 5.83 12.60
C LEU A 78 -8.20 6.17 11.15
N THR A 79 -8.21 7.47 10.86
CA THR A 79 -8.34 7.96 9.47
C THR A 79 -7.11 7.59 8.65
N ASP A 80 -7.22 7.64 7.32
CA ASP A 80 -6.09 7.35 6.44
C ASP A 80 -4.92 8.32 6.65
N GLU A 81 -5.20 9.57 6.99
CA GLU A 81 -4.19 10.57 7.34
C GLU A 81 -3.47 10.19 8.64
N GLN A 82 -4.23 9.82 9.68
CA GLN A 82 -3.66 9.38 10.96
C GLN A 82 -2.84 8.09 10.80
N ARG A 83 -3.28 7.15 9.97
CA ARG A 83 -2.47 5.97 9.63
C ARG A 83 -1.17 6.34 8.95
N ARG A 84 -1.19 7.27 7.98
CA ARG A 84 0.04 7.77 7.35
C ARG A 84 0.96 8.42 8.37
N MET A 85 0.44 9.24 9.29
CA MET A 85 1.24 9.83 10.37
C MET A 85 1.95 8.76 11.22
N LEU A 86 1.27 7.65 11.52
CA LEU A 86 1.87 6.54 12.28
C LEU A 86 2.93 5.79 11.47
N TRP A 87 2.69 5.58 10.17
CA TRP A 87 3.60 4.84 9.29
C TRP A 87 4.80 5.67 8.84
N ASP A 88 4.57 6.88 8.36
CA ASP A 88 5.61 7.73 7.78
C ASP A 88 6.28 8.63 8.82
N GLY A 89 5.61 8.84 9.95
CA GLY A 89 6.05 9.76 10.97
C GLY A 89 5.59 11.20 10.72
N THR A 90 5.99 12.07 11.63
CA THR A 90 5.71 13.49 11.60
C THR A 90 6.99 14.25 11.97
N ARG A 91 6.96 15.60 12.00
CA ARG A 91 8.07 16.38 12.54
C ARG A 91 8.28 16.21 14.05
N TYR A 92 7.35 15.58 14.76
CA TYR A 92 7.40 15.42 16.22
C TYR A 92 7.75 14.01 16.68
N PHE A 93 7.57 13.02 15.80
CA PHE A 93 7.96 11.63 16.05
C PHE A 93 8.26 10.90 14.74
N GLU A 94 9.11 9.90 14.82
CA GLU A 94 9.40 8.97 13.71
C GLU A 94 8.36 7.85 13.67
N GLY A 95 7.96 7.45 12.45
CA GLY A 95 6.94 6.42 12.23
C GLY A 95 7.51 5.00 12.12
N ILE A 96 6.62 4.06 11.83
CA ILE A 96 6.94 2.64 11.67
C ILE A 96 7.95 2.43 10.53
N ASN A 97 7.85 3.19 9.43
CA ASN A 97 8.78 3.07 8.30
C ASN A 97 10.23 3.45 8.70
N ALA A 98 10.40 4.48 9.54
CA ALA A 98 11.72 4.86 10.06
C ALA A 98 12.30 3.76 10.96
N PHE A 99 11.47 3.12 11.79
CA PHE A 99 11.88 1.97 12.58
C PHE A 99 12.43 0.82 11.71
N PHE A 100 11.70 0.43 10.66
CA PHE A 100 12.16 -0.63 9.76
C PHE A 100 13.38 -0.23 8.94
N LYS A 101 13.50 1.05 8.57
CA LYS A 101 14.70 1.59 7.92
C LYS A 101 15.91 1.45 8.84
N MET A 102 15.79 1.81 10.12
CA MET A 102 16.84 1.60 11.12
C MET A 102 17.26 0.13 11.24
N LEU A 103 16.29 -0.82 11.22
CA LEU A 103 16.59 -2.25 11.21
C LEU A 103 17.34 -2.67 9.94
N GLN A 104 16.97 -2.13 8.78
CA GLN A 104 17.63 -2.40 7.50
C GLN A 104 19.08 -1.90 7.47
N GLU A 105 19.33 -0.70 7.97
CA GLU A 105 20.68 -0.10 8.05
C GLU A 105 21.60 -0.86 9.02
N ASN A 106 21.02 -1.53 10.01
CA ASN A 106 21.73 -2.28 11.03
C ASN A 106 21.64 -3.81 10.86
N GLN A 107 21.43 -4.33 9.66
CA GLN A 107 21.29 -5.76 9.38
C GLN A 107 22.53 -6.60 9.68
N TYR A 108 23.69 -5.99 9.93
CA TYR A 108 24.88 -6.70 10.42
C TYR A 108 24.65 -7.33 11.80
N LYS A 109 23.68 -6.85 12.58
CA LYS A 109 23.24 -7.45 13.83
C LYS A 109 22.20 -8.54 13.55
N ILE A 110 22.48 -9.78 13.95
CA ILE A 110 21.63 -10.93 13.69
C ILE A 110 20.19 -10.72 14.20
N GLN A 111 20.03 -10.13 15.40
CA GLN A 111 18.71 -9.88 15.99
C GLN A 111 17.84 -8.95 15.13
N TYR A 112 18.43 -7.95 14.48
CA TYR A 112 17.69 -7.01 13.61
C TYR A 112 17.29 -7.67 12.30
N ARG A 113 18.14 -8.53 11.76
CA ARG A 113 17.85 -9.34 10.58
C ARG A 113 16.69 -10.29 10.81
N VAL A 114 16.68 -10.98 11.95
CA VAL A 114 15.59 -11.87 12.38
C VAL A 114 14.29 -11.09 12.59
N MET A 115 14.36 -9.93 13.25
CA MET A 115 13.22 -9.07 13.46
C MET A 115 12.63 -8.58 12.15
N LEU A 116 13.47 -8.09 11.23
CA LEU A 116 13.04 -7.64 9.91
C LEU A 116 12.36 -8.76 9.10
N ALA A 117 12.93 -9.99 9.13
CA ALA A 117 12.35 -11.15 8.45
C ALA A 117 10.97 -11.54 9.00
N ARG A 118 10.74 -11.37 10.31
CA ARG A 118 9.45 -11.65 10.96
C ARG A 118 8.30 -10.79 10.45
N TYR A 119 8.58 -9.55 10.06
CA TYR A 119 7.57 -8.58 9.62
C TYR A 119 7.51 -8.41 8.09
N ARG A 120 8.34 -9.16 7.35
CA ARG A 120 8.28 -9.18 5.88
C ARG A 120 7.18 -10.12 5.40
N GLY A 121 6.45 -9.65 4.41
CA GLY A 121 5.39 -10.41 3.75
C GLY A 121 5.18 -9.94 2.32
N LYS A 122 4.20 -10.54 1.64
CA LYS A 122 3.77 -10.12 0.30
C LYS A 122 2.81 -8.94 0.44
N THR A 123 3.29 -7.75 0.16
CA THR A 123 2.51 -6.51 0.19
C THR A 123 2.10 -6.09 -1.22
N LEU A 124 1.08 -5.25 -1.34
CA LEU A 124 0.74 -4.64 -2.62
C LEU A 124 1.93 -3.84 -3.16
N CYS A 125 2.16 -3.95 -4.45
CA CYS A 125 3.22 -3.17 -5.09
C CYS A 125 2.94 -1.66 -4.92
N PRO A 126 3.88 -0.86 -4.41
CA PRO A 126 3.67 0.56 -4.17
C PRO A 126 3.52 1.36 -5.47
N LYS A 127 3.99 0.83 -6.60
CA LYS A 127 3.95 1.49 -7.89
C LYS A 127 2.65 1.25 -8.65
N CYS A 128 2.20 0.01 -8.73
CA CYS A 128 0.98 -0.33 -9.48
C CYS A 128 -0.24 -0.59 -8.60
N HIS A 129 -0.10 -0.58 -7.28
CA HIS A 129 -1.18 -0.82 -6.31
C HIS A 129 -2.01 -2.08 -6.59
N GLY A 130 -1.35 -3.12 -7.12
CA GLY A 130 -1.99 -4.40 -7.43
C GLY A 130 -2.50 -4.54 -8.86
N THR A 131 -2.52 -3.48 -9.68
CA THR A 131 -3.01 -3.54 -11.08
C THR A 131 -2.12 -4.37 -12.00
N ARG A 132 -0.88 -4.65 -11.59
CA ARG A 132 0.15 -5.40 -12.33
C ARG A 132 0.70 -4.70 -13.58
N LEU A 133 0.06 -3.63 -14.03
CA LEU A 133 0.38 -2.90 -15.25
C LEU A 133 1.19 -1.65 -14.95
N LYS A 134 1.87 -1.16 -15.98
CA LYS A 134 2.47 0.18 -15.95
C LYS A 134 1.41 1.26 -15.82
N PRO A 135 1.70 2.41 -15.18
CA PRO A 135 0.74 3.53 -15.04
C PRO A 135 0.16 4.00 -16.37
N GLU A 136 0.94 3.92 -17.45
CA GLU A 136 0.56 4.36 -18.79
C GLU A 136 -0.64 3.57 -19.35
N ALA A 137 -0.82 2.31 -18.95
CA ALA A 137 -1.99 1.52 -19.31
C ALA A 137 -3.29 2.10 -18.75
N GLY A 138 -3.21 2.83 -17.64
CA GLY A 138 -4.35 3.52 -17.01
C GLY A 138 -4.82 4.77 -17.76
N TYR A 139 -3.99 5.30 -18.69
CA TYR A 139 -4.38 6.48 -19.49
C TYR A 139 -5.38 6.12 -20.60
N VAL A 140 -5.39 4.87 -21.04
CA VAL A 140 -6.35 4.40 -22.02
C VAL A 140 -7.65 4.05 -21.31
N ARG A 141 -8.74 4.69 -21.77
CA ARG A 141 -10.08 4.51 -21.19
C ARG A 141 -11.05 3.98 -22.21
N VAL A 142 -11.86 3.02 -21.80
CA VAL A 142 -12.97 2.47 -22.58
C VAL A 142 -14.25 2.83 -21.83
N GLY A 143 -15.16 3.55 -22.46
CA GLY A 143 -16.39 4.02 -21.80
C GLY A 143 -16.12 4.84 -20.51
N GLY A 144 -15.02 5.61 -20.49
CA GLY A 144 -14.62 6.42 -19.33
C GLY A 144 -13.85 5.69 -18.24
N ARG A 145 -13.69 4.35 -18.31
CA ARG A 145 -12.99 3.51 -17.34
C ARG A 145 -11.66 3.01 -17.88
N SER A 146 -10.64 2.91 -17.01
CA SER A 146 -9.37 2.26 -17.34
C SER A 146 -9.51 0.74 -17.35
N ILE A 147 -8.54 0.04 -17.95
CA ILE A 147 -8.53 -1.44 -17.96
C ILE A 147 -8.51 -2.01 -16.54
N SER A 148 -7.78 -1.40 -15.62
CA SER A 148 -7.69 -1.84 -14.22
C SER A 148 -9.05 -1.72 -13.52
N GLU A 149 -9.76 -0.60 -13.71
CA GLU A 149 -11.11 -0.40 -13.16
C GLU A 149 -12.13 -1.39 -13.75
N LEU A 150 -11.96 -1.79 -15.02
CA LEU A 150 -12.83 -2.78 -15.65
C LEU A 150 -12.57 -4.20 -15.12
N VAL A 151 -11.31 -4.58 -14.91
CA VAL A 151 -10.94 -5.91 -14.40
C VAL A 151 -11.39 -6.11 -12.95
N ASP A 152 -11.49 -5.05 -12.17
CA ASP A 152 -11.97 -5.09 -10.78
C ASP A 152 -13.50 -5.19 -10.66
N LEU A 153 -14.25 -5.02 -11.77
CA LEU A 153 -15.70 -5.15 -11.74
C LEU A 153 -16.13 -6.62 -11.62
N PRO A 154 -17.21 -6.89 -10.86
CA PRO A 154 -17.91 -8.17 -10.94
C PRO A 154 -18.30 -8.51 -12.38
N ILE A 155 -18.24 -9.80 -12.75
CA ILE A 155 -18.53 -10.24 -14.13
C ILE A 155 -19.92 -9.78 -14.60
N THR A 156 -20.90 -9.74 -13.70
CA THR A 156 -22.25 -9.24 -14.00
C THR A 156 -22.27 -7.78 -14.41
N GLU A 157 -21.52 -6.94 -13.70
CA GLU A 157 -21.40 -5.52 -14.01
C GLU A 157 -20.56 -5.27 -15.27
N LEU A 158 -19.50 -6.04 -15.45
CA LEU A 158 -18.67 -5.99 -16.64
C LEU A 158 -19.48 -6.33 -17.90
N LYS A 159 -20.36 -7.35 -17.81
CA LYS A 159 -21.28 -7.70 -18.90
C LYS A 159 -22.21 -6.52 -19.23
N VAL A 160 -22.86 -5.94 -18.24
CA VAL A 160 -23.75 -4.78 -18.43
C VAL A 160 -22.98 -3.61 -19.05
N PHE A 161 -21.75 -3.37 -18.62
CA PHE A 161 -20.90 -2.32 -19.18
C PHE A 161 -20.67 -2.50 -20.69
N PHE A 162 -20.40 -3.72 -21.16
CA PHE A 162 -20.17 -3.99 -22.58
C PHE A 162 -21.47 -4.18 -23.39
N ASP A 163 -22.56 -4.63 -22.76
CA ASP A 163 -23.87 -4.77 -23.40
C ASP A 163 -24.58 -3.42 -23.61
N THR A 164 -24.13 -2.36 -22.90
CA THR A 164 -24.66 -1.00 -23.07
C THR A 164 -23.72 -0.20 -24.02
N PRO A 165 -23.94 -0.26 -25.35
CA PRO A 165 -23.06 0.40 -26.30
C PRO A 165 -23.20 1.92 -26.12
N ASP A 166 -22.12 2.58 -25.67
CA ASP A 166 -22.05 4.02 -25.68
C ASP A 166 -22.04 4.51 -27.15
N ARG A 167 -23.22 4.95 -27.64
CA ARG A 167 -23.45 5.41 -29.02
C ARG A 167 -22.63 6.65 -29.42
N LYS A 168 -21.70 7.12 -28.59
CA LYS A 168 -20.95 8.34 -28.82
C LYS A 168 -19.52 8.19 -29.38
N SER A 169 -19.04 6.96 -29.54
CA SER A 169 -17.64 6.71 -29.96
C SER A 169 -17.45 6.25 -31.42
N THR A 170 -18.47 6.29 -32.26
CA THR A 170 -18.33 5.88 -33.66
C THR A 170 -18.56 7.07 -34.63
N ARG A 171 -17.66 8.06 -34.56
CA ARG A 171 -17.42 8.95 -35.68
C ARG A 171 -15.91 9.21 -35.79
N LEU A 172 -15.20 8.25 -36.35
CA LEU A 172 -13.98 8.54 -37.09
C LEU A 172 -14.45 9.16 -38.41
N ASN A 173 -14.23 10.47 -38.53
CA ASN A 173 -14.37 11.19 -39.78
C ASN A 173 -13.42 10.57 -40.82
N SER A 174 -13.97 9.93 -41.81
CA SER A 174 -13.39 9.80 -43.14
C SER A 174 -13.68 11.11 -43.90
N SER A 175 -12.67 11.89 -44.12
CA SER A 175 -12.56 12.86 -45.24
C SER A 175 -11.08 13.08 -45.47
#